data_e4fdac59936940124bb6e8489529c2b6
#
_entry.id   e4fdac59936940124bb6e8489529c2b6
#
_cell.length_a   1.000
_cell.length_b   1.000
_cell.length_c   1.000
_cell.angle_alpha   90.00
_cell.angle_beta   90.00
_cell.angle_gamma   90.00
#
_symmetry.space_group_name_H-M   'P 1'
#
loop_
_entity.id
_entity.type
_entity.pdbx_description
1 polymer ?
#
loop_
_entity_poly.entity_id
_entity_poly.type
_entity_poly.pdbx_seq_one_letter_code
_entity_poly.pdbx_strand_id
1 'polypeptide(L)'
;TLYRVSGNSPIIAALAEAADNGKQVSVLVELKARFDEENNILWAKMLEKAGCHVIYGLLGLKTHSKITLVVRREETGIRRYVHLGTGNYNDSTAKLYTDCGLLTCNAKIGEDATAVFNMLSGYSEPDRWNKLIVAPLWMKDRFLHLIAMEEEHAKKGQKAHIIAKMNSLCDRDIIAALYSASAAGVKIDLIIRGICCLKVGIPGVSENITVRSIVGNFLEHARIFYFYSGGNEEVFMGSADWMPRNLEKRVEIVFPVEDEQIKKEVMHILDIQMKDNVKA
;
A
#
# COMPACT_ATOMS: atom_id res chain seq x y z
N THR A 1 -12.41 2.58 2.71
CA THR A 1 -11.77 3.78 3.31
C THR A 1 -11.55 4.85 2.25
N LEU A 2 -11.93 6.08 2.50
CA LEU A 2 -11.89 7.20 1.56
C LEU A 2 -10.93 8.27 2.10
N TYR A 3 -9.87 8.56 1.33
CA TYR A 3 -8.90 9.61 1.66
C TYR A 3 -9.10 10.86 0.81
N ARG A 4 -9.17 10.72 -0.50
CA ARG A 4 -9.49 11.78 -1.48
C ARG A 4 -10.59 11.30 -2.37
N VAL A 5 -11.64 12.10 -2.51
CA VAL A 5 -12.82 11.77 -3.30
C VAL A 5 -13.12 12.93 -4.25
N SER A 6 -13.43 12.60 -5.48
CA SER A 6 -13.80 13.60 -6.51
C SER A 6 -15.20 14.13 -6.36
N GLY A 7 -15.52 15.24 -7.05
CA GLY A 7 -16.81 15.94 -6.97
C GLY A 7 -18.04 15.13 -7.38
N ASN A 8 -17.92 14.16 -8.30
CA ASN A 8 -19.01 13.27 -8.74
C ASN A 8 -18.55 11.82 -8.67
N SER A 9 -18.22 11.35 -7.44
CA SER A 9 -17.67 10.03 -7.25
C SER A 9 -18.71 8.93 -7.49
N PRO A 10 -18.54 8.03 -8.47
CA PRO A 10 -19.40 6.88 -8.66
C PRO A 10 -19.31 5.89 -7.47
N ILE A 11 -18.20 5.90 -6.73
CA ILE A 11 -18.02 5.07 -5.52
C ILE A 11 -18.96 5.56 -4.41
N ILE A 12 -19.04 6.88 -4.19
CA ILE A 12 -19.97 7.47 -3.21
C ILE A 12 -21.42 7.15 -3.59
N ALA A 13 -21.77 7.32 -4.87
CA ALA A 13 -23.11 7.01 -5.36
C ALA A 13 -23.48 5.54 -5.12
N ALA A 14 -22.58 4.61 -5.44
CA ALA A 14 -22.79 3.18 -5.22
C ALA A 14 -22.92 2.81 -3.73
N LEU A 15 -22.16 3.46 -2.84
CA LEU A 15 -22.28 3.24 -1.39
C LEU A 15 -23.61 3.75 -0.86
N ALA A 16 -24.08 4.92 -1.29
CA ALA A 16 -25.38 5.47 -0.93
C ALA A 16 -26.52 4.56 -1.43
N GLU A 17 -26.48 4.15 -2.70
CA GLU A 17 -27.44 3.22 -3.29
C GLU A 17 -27.49 1.89 -2.54
N ALA A 18 -26.35 1.35 -2.14
CA ALA A 18 -26.29 0.13 -1.34
C ALA A 18 -27.01 0.30 0.01
N ALA A 19 -26.85 1.43 0.68
CA ALA A 19 -27.53 1.72 1.94
C ALA A 19 -29.05 1.88 1.71
N ASP A 20 -29.46 2.63 0.68
CA ASP A 20 -30.87 2.77 0.28
C ASP A 20 -31.53 1.42 -0.04
N ASN A 21 -30.77 0.47 -0.58
CA ASN A 21 -31.19 -0.93 -0.81
C ASN A 21 -31.09 -1.82 0.43
N GLY A 22 -30.99 -1.24 1.63
CA GLY A 22 -31.03 -1.95 2.91
C GLY A 22 -29.75 -2.71 3.26
N LYS A 23 -28.60 -2.40 2.65
CA LYS A 23 -27.31 -2.97 3.04
C LYS A 23 -26.72 -2.18 4.20
N GLN A 24 -26.03 -2.88 5.10
CA GLN A 24 -25.22 -2.22 6.13
C GLN A 24 -23.93 -1.71 5.48
N VAL A 25 -23.79 -0.40 5.40
CA VAL A 25 -22.65 0.28 4.77
C VAL A 25 -21.91 1.09 5.81
N SER A 26 -20.65 0.74 6.06
CA SER A 26 -19.76 1.50 6.94
C SER A 26 -18.65 2.14 6.09
N VAL A 27 -18.47 3.45 6.21
CA VAL A 27 -17.52 4.20 5.40
C VAL A 27 -16.61 5.02 6.31
N LEU A 28 -15.30 4.77 6.23
CA LEU A 28 -14.34 5.66 6.85
C LEU A 28 -13.98 6.78 5.88
N VAL A 29 -14.18 8.01 6.29
CA VAL A 29 -13.84 9.23 5.55
C VAL A 29 -12.74 9.99 6.30
N GLU A 30 -11.58 10.17 5.68
CA GLU A 30 -10.49 10.97 6.25
C GLU A 30 -10.77 12.47 6.01
N LEU A 31 -11.23 13.16 7.03
CA LEU A 31 -11.57 14.60 6.93
C LEU A 31 -10.36 15.49 6.68
N LYS A 32 -9.19 15.13 7.24
CA LYS A 32 -7.96 15.93 7.12
C LYS A 32 -7.13 15.55 5.88
N ALA A 33 -7.79 15.13 4.79
CA ALA A 33 -7.12 14.90 3.53
C ALA A 33 -6.70 16.24 2.91
N ARG A 34 -5.39 16.49 2.82
CA ARG A 34 -4.83 17.76 2.35
C ARG A 34 -5.41 18.18 0.99
N PHE A 35 -5.99 19.38 0.91
CA PHE A 35 -6.66 20.01 -0.24
C PHE A 35 -8.06 19.45 -0.57
N ASP A 36 -8.60 18.49 0.18
CA ASP A 36 -9.91 17.87 -0.08
C ASP A 36 -10.83 17.89 1.15
N GLU A 37 -10.49 18.70 2.18
CA GLU A 37 -11.20 18.74 3.45
C GLU A 37 -12.68 19.07 3.30
N GLU A 38 -13.01 20.12 2.55
CA GLU A 38 -14.39 20.57 2.34
C GLU A 38 -15.22 19.52 1.59
N ASN A 39 -14.65 18.95 0.52
CA ASN A 39 -15.31 17.90 -0.25
C ASN A 39 -15.58 16.67 0.62
N ASN A 40 -14.61 16.23 1.41
CA ASN A 40 -14.77 15.06 2.27
C ASN A 40 -15.83 15.26 3.35
N ILE A 41 -16.00 16.48 3.89
CA ILE A 41 -17.10 16.83 4.81
C ILE A 41 -18.46 16.72 4.11
N LEU A 42 -18.59 17.25 2.89
CA LEU A 42 -19.83 17.17 2.12
C LEU A 42 -20.21 15.72 1.82
N TRP A 43 -19.25 14.90 1.41
CA TRP A 43 -19.47 13.47 1.15
C TRP A 43 -19.83 12.68 2.40
N ALA A 44 -19.18 12.96 3.53
CA ALA A 44 -19.54 12.36 4.80
C ALA A 44 -21.00 12.61 5.16
N LYS A 45 -21.46 13.87 5.09
CA LYS A 45 -22.87 14.25 5.33
C LYS A 45 -23.84 13.60 4.35
N MET A 46 -23.47 13.48 3.08
CA MET A 46 -24.30 12.82 2.07
C MET A 46 -24.46 11.32 2.37
N LEU A 47 -23.37 10.65 2.72
CA LEU A 47 -23.39 9.23 3.08
C LEU A 47 -24.22 8.99 4.36
N GLU A 48 -24.09 9.84 5.38
CA GLU A 48 -24.92 9.76 6.58
C GLU A 48 -26.40 9.91 6.26
N LYS A 49 -26.75 10.88 5.42
CA LYS A 49 -28.14 11.10 4.97
C LYS A 49 -28.71 9.90 4.19
N ALA A 50 -27.86 9.16 3.46
CA ALA A 50 -28.24 7.94 2.76
C ALA A 50 -28.29 6.71 3.69
N GLY A 51 -28.07 6.86 5.00
CA GLY A 51 -28.12 5.76 5.98
C GLY A 51 -26.82 4.97 6.13
N CYS A 52 -25.71 5.46 5.60
CA CYS A 52 -24.40 4.86 5.84
C CYS A 52 -23.92 5.20 7.26
N HIS A 53 -23.23 4.25 7.90
CA HIS A 53 -22.46 4.52 9.11
C HIS A 53 -21.11 5.14 8.73
N VAL A 54 -20.92 6.43 9.03
CA VAL A 54 -19.69 7.16 8.70
C VAL A 54 -18.74 7.20 9.90
N ILE A 55 -17.48 6.81 9.66
CA ILE A 55 -16.40 6.81 10.63
C ILE A 55 -15.41 7.92 10.22
N TYR A 56 -15.06 8.79 11.14
CA TYR A 56 -14.21 9.97 10.89
C TYR A 56 -12.73 9.77 11.19
N GLY A 57 -12.27 8.51 11.17
CA GLY A 57 -10.88 8.14 11.40
C GLY A 57 -10.51 7.98 12.87
N LEU A 58 -9.23 7.67 13.10
CA LEU A 58 -8.67 7.50 14.43
C LEU A 58 -8.02 8.79 14.92
N LEU A 59 -8.20 9.10 16.20
CA LEU A 59 -7.58 10.26 16.81
C LEU A 59 -6.04 10.15 16.75
N GLY A 60 -5.38 11.18 16.23
CA GLY A 60 -3.92 11.23 16.13
C GLY A 60 -3.31 10.50 14.93
N LEU A 61 -4.08 9.69 14.20
CA LEU A 61 -3.64 9.00 12.98
C LEU A 61 -4.42 9.49 11.76
N LYS A 62 -3.77 9.51 10.60
CA LYS A 62 -4.45 9.70 9.30
C LYS A 62 -4.63 8.38 8.61
N THR A 63 -5.84 8.09 8.15
CA THR A 63 -6.11 6.88 7.37
C THR A 63 -5.80 7.11 5.91
N HIS A 64 -4.75 6.46 5.41
CA HIS A 64 -4.30 6.58 4.01
C HIS A 64 -4.41 5.25 3.25
N SER A 65 -4.82 4.18 3.88
CA SER A 65 -5.11 2.89 3.24
C SER A 65 -6.26 2.97 2.23
N LYS A 66 -6.23 2.13 1.20
CA LYS A 66 -7.28 1.99 0.19
C LYS A 66 -7.78 0.57 0.23
N ILE A 67 -8.85 0.36 0.96
CA ILE A 67 -9.46 -0.95 1.16
C ILE A 67 -10.98 -0.86 1.07
N THR A 68 -11.58 -1.82 0.39
CA THR A 68 -13.01 -2.05 0.36
C THR A 68 -13.28 -3.51 0.71
N LEU A 69 -14.22 -3.76 1.59
CA LEU A 69 -14.65 -5.09 2.00
C LEU A 69 -16.15 -5.24 1.73
N VAL A 70 -16.51 -6.29 1.02
CA VAL A 70 -17.90 -6.73 0.84
C VAL A 70 -18.07 -8.09 1.49
N VAL A 71 -18.98 -8.19 2.44
CA VAL A 71 -19.32 -9.43 3.14
C VAL A 71 -20.66 -9.92 2.62
N ARG A 72 -20.68 -11.11 2.03
CA ARG A 72 -21.90 -11.73 1.47
C ARG A 72 -22.19 -13.06 2.13
N ARG A 73 -23.48 -13.33 2.32
CA ARG A 73 -23.96 -14.67 2.60
C ARG A 73 -24.20 -15.36 1.27
N GLU A 74 -23.50 -16.44 1.03
CA GLU A 74 -23.62 -17.31 -0.13
C GLU A 74 -24.13 -18.70 0.32
N GLU A 75 -24.41 -19.59 -0.62
CA GLU A 75 -24.86 -20.97 -0.31
C GLU A 75 -23.86 -21.74 0.55
N THR A 76 -22.56 -21.49 0.33
CA THR A 76 -21.45 -22.13 1.05
C THR A 76 -21.09 -21.44 2.37
N GLY A 77 -21.78 -20.36 2.76
CA GLY A 77 -21.53 -19.60 3.97
C GLY A 77 -21.18 -18.14 3.73
N ILE A 78 -20.49 -17.51 4.69
CA ILE A 78 -20.06 -16.11 4.58
C ILE A 78 -18.79 -16.02 3.74
N ARG A 79 -18.84 -15.22 2.68
CA ARG A 79 -17.68 -14.93 1.83
C ARG A 79 -17.34 -13.45 1.87
N ARG A 80 -16.03 -13.15 1.93
CA ARG A 80 -15.48 -11.81 1.94
C ARG A 80 -14.79 -11.52 0.62
N TYR A 81 -15.17 -10.43 0.00
CA TYR A 81 -14.55 -9.90 -1.21
C TYR A 81 -13.82 -8.62 -0.83
N VAL A 82 -12.54 -8.56 -1.14
CA VAL A 82 -11.69 -7.44 -0.74
C VAL A 82 -11.08 -6.81 -1.97
N HIS A 83 -11.16 -5.49 -2.07
CA HIS A 83 -10.33 -4.69 -2.96
C HIS A 83 -9.28 -3.98 -2.13
N LEU A 84 -8.01 -4.10 -2.56
CA LEU A 84 -6.84 -3.44 -1.99
C LEU A 84 -6.16 -2.62 -3.08
N GLY A 85 -5.82 -1.36 -2.81
CA GLY A 85 -5.26 -0.49 -3.83
C GLY A 85 -4.06 0.33 -3.37
N THR A 86 -3.19 0.68 -4.33
CA THR A 86 -2.12 1.66 -4.12
C THR A 86 -2.65 3.09 -4.24
N GLY A 87 -3.70 3.30 -5.04
CA GLY A 87 -4.29 4.58 -5.40
C GLY A 87 -5.61 4.91 -4.71
N ASN A 88 -5.93 6.19 -4.64
CA ASN A 88 -7.18 6.67 -4.05
C ASN A 88 -8.39 6.29 -4.90
N TYR A 89 -9.55 6.13 -4.26
CA TYR A 89 -10.86 6.04 -4.93
C TYR A 89 -11.29 7.42 -5.46
N ASN A 90 -10.58 7.92 -6.47
CA ASN A 90 -10.76 9.25 -7.03
C ASN A 90 -10.60 9.18 -8.55
N ASP A 91 -11.71 9.35 -9.28
CA ASP A 91 -11.77 9.24 -10.75
C ASP A 91 -10.98 10.34 -11.45
N SER A 92 -10.86 11.52 -10.87
CA SER A 92 -10.08 12.62 -11.44
C SER A 92 -8.58 12.31 -11.40
N THR A 93 -8.06 11.83 -10.27
CA THR A 93 -6.65 11.46 -10.16
C THR A 93 -6.33 10.15 -10.90
N ALA A 94 -7.29 9.23 -11.01
CA ALA A 94 -7.12 7.98 -11.74
C ALA A 94 -6.82 8.17 -13.23
N LYS A 95 -7.18 9.32 -13.81
CA LYS A 95 -6.84 9.66 -15.20
C LYS A 95 -5.37 10.05 -15.39
N LEU A 96 -4.69 10.44 -14.32
CA LEU A 96 -3.34 11.00 -14.34
C LEU A 96 -2.33 10.10 -13.62
N TYR A 97 -2.78 9.24 -12.71
CA TYR A 97 -1.93 8.41 -11.87
C TYR A 97 -1.92 6.98 -12.38
N THR A 98 -0.76 6.35 -12.34
CA THR A 98 -0.65 4.90 -12.51
C THR A 98 -0.70 4.25 -11.13
N ASP A 99 -1.72 3.44 -10.91
CA ASP A 99 -1.93 2.72 -9.68
C ASP A 99 -2.28 1.25 -9.96
N CYS A 100 -2.13 0.40 -8.96
CA CYS A 100 -2.49 -1.00 -9.01
C CYS A 100 -3.57 -1.31 -7.97
N GLY A 101 -4.52 -2.17 -8.34
CA GLY A 101 -5.55 -2.69 -7.44
C GLY A 101 -5.66 -4.20 -7.54
N LEU A 102 -5.90 -4.85 -6.41
CA LEU A 102 -6.11 -6.28 -6.30
C LEU A 102 -7.52 -6.55 -5.80
N LEU A 103 -8.27 -7.36 -6.53
CA LEU A 103 -9.54 -7.95 -6.09
C LEU A 103 -9.29 -9.39 -5.66
N THR A 104 -9.70 -9.75 -4.46
CA THR A 104 -9.49 -11.09 -3.92
C THR A 104 -10.64 -11.55 -3.01
N CYS A 105 -10.82 -12.85 -2.91
CA CYS A 105 -11.66 -13.50 -1.91
C CYS A 105 -10.84 -14.49 -1.04
N ASN A 106 -9.54 -14.31 -0.94
CA ASN A 106 -8.69 -15.07 -0.03
C ASN A 106 -9.20 -14.91 1.41
N ALA A 107 -9.46 -16.02 2.08
CA ALA A 107 -10.09 -16.04 3.41
C ALA A 107 -9.24 -15.26 4.44
N LYS A 108 -7.92 -15.46 4.45
CA LYS A 108 -6.99 -14.80 5.38
C LYS A 108 -6.91 -13.29 5.16
N ILE A 109 -6.90 -12.85 3.90
CA ILE A 109 -6.97 -11.41 3.56
C ILE A 109 -8.34 -10.85 3.97
N GLY A 110 -9.41 -11.61 3.80
CA GLY A 110 -10.76 -11.22 4.22
C GLY A 110 -10.90 -11.06 5.74
N GLU A 111 -10.27 -11.95 6.51
CA GLU A 111 -10.18 -11.84 7.97
C GLU A 111 -9.41 -10.60 8.40
N ASP A 112 -8.24 -10.39 7.81
CA ASP A 112 -7.43 -9.19 8.06
C ASP A 112 -8.17 -7.90 7.67
N ALA A 113 -8.88 -7.88 6.55
CA ALA A 113 -9.71 -6.76 6.14
C ALA A 113 -10.80 -6.45 7.17
N THR A 114 -11.44 -7.49 7.73
CA THR A 114 -12.42 -7.32 8.82
C THR A 114 -11.75 -6.73 10.05
N ALA A 115 -10.56 -7.23 10.43
CA ALA A 115 -9.79 -6.70 11.55
C ALA A 115 -9.37 -5.23 11.35
N VAL A 116 -9.00 -4.83 10.12
CA VAL A 116 -8.72 -3.43 9.77
C VAL A 116 -9.95 -2.55 10.05
N PHE A 117 -11.13 -2.94 9.57
CA PHE A 117 -12.34 -2.14 9.82
C PHE A 117 -12.74 -2.10 11.30
N ASN A 118 -12.58 -3.20 12.04
CA ASN A 118 -12.81 -3.22 13.48
C ASN A 118 -11.84 -2.29 14.22
N MET A 119 -10.56 -2.29 13.86
CA MET A 119 -9.56 -1.36 14.41
C MET A 119 -9.93 0.10 14.09
N LEU A 120 -10.30 0.40 12.84
CA LEU A 120 -10.64 1.75 12.40
C LEU A 120 -11.93 2.28 13.05
N SER A 121 -12.85 1.42 13.43
CA SER A 121 -14.07 1.78 14.16
C SER A 121 -13.89 1.81 15.69
N GLY A 122 -12.69 1.53 16.17
CA GLY A 122 -12.37 1.59 17.60
C GLY A 122 -12.83 0.37 18.42
N TYR A 123 -13.25 -0.72 17.77
CA TYR A 123 -13.75 -1.91 18.47
C TYR A 123 -12.65 -2.81 19.03
N SER A 124 -11.50 -2.92 18.34
CA SER A 124 -10.41 -3.79 18.80
C SER A 124 -9.08 -3.46 18.14
N GLU A 125 -7.99 -3.75 18.85
CA GLU A 125 -6.65 -3.82 18.27
C GLU A 125 -6.33 -5.29 17.96
N PRO A 126 -5.96 -5.64 16.71
CA PRO A 126 -5.59 -7.01 16.36
C PRO A 126 -4.24 -7.39 16.99
N ASP A 127 -4.15 -8.57 17.57
CA ASP A 127 -2.89 -9.10 18.12
C ASP A 127 -1.90 -9.52 17.01
N ARG A 128 -2.41 -9.85 15.83
CA ARG A 128 -1.62 -10.32 14.67
C ARG A 128 -2.36 -10.11 13.36
N TRP A 129 -1.60 -10.14 12.28
CA TRP A 129 -2.10 -10.15 10.90
C TRP A 129 -1.76 -11.48 10.22
N ASN A 130 -2.66 -12.00 9.38
CA ASN A 130 -2.40 -13.23 8.62
C ASN A 130 -1.56 -12.96 7.37
N LYS A 131 -1.91 -11.90 6.62
CA LYS A 131 -1.34 -11.57 5.31
C LYS A 131 -1.05 -10.08 5.14
N LEU A 132 -1.90 -9.22 5.68
CA LEU A 132 -1.72 -7.78 5.54
C LEU A 132 -0.58 -7.27 6.43
N ILE A 133 0.14 -6.29 5.92
CA ILE A 133 1.16 -5.56 6.67
C ILE A 133 0.60 -4.16 6.93
N VAL A 134 0.30 -3.87 8.18
CA VAL A 134 -0.44 -2.66 8.58
C VAL A 134 0.44 -1.72 9.39
N ALA A 135 0.42 -0.44 9.03
CA ALA A 135 1.01 0.63 9.84
C ALA A 135 -0.05 1.22 10.80
N PRO A 136 0.38 1.83 11.94
CA PRO A 136 1.76 2.16 12.28
C PRO A 136 2.56 1.09 13.03
N LEU A 137 1.95 0.04 13.57
CA LEU A 137 2.61 -0.81 14.58
C LEU A 137 3.52 -1.91 14.00
N TRP A 138 3.20 -2.44 12.80
CA TRP A 138 3.86 -3.67 12.30
C TRP A 138 4.62 -3.48 10.99
N MET A 139 4.30 -2.45 10.21
CA MET A 139 4.80 -2.33 8.84
C MET A 139 6.31 -2.08 8.79
N LYS A 140 6.83 -1.21 9.62
CA LYS A 140 8.26 -0.88 9.66
C LYS A 140 9.09 -2.10 10.01
N ASP A 141 8.73 -2.81 11.08
CA ASP A 141 9.43 -4.01 11.54
C ASP A 141 9.39 -5.12 10.48
N ARG A 142 8.26 -5.27 9.79
CA ARG A 142 8.16 -6.26 8.71
C ARG A 142 9.09 -5.93 7.55
N PHE A 143 9.19 -4.69 7.12
CA PHE A 143 10.12 -4.30 6.07
C PHE A 143 11.59 -4.45 6.50
N LEU A 144 11.93 -4.05 7.71
CA LEU A 144 13.27 -4.27 8.27
C LEU A 144 13.62 -5.75 8.29
N HIS A 145 12.68 -6.61 8.70
CA HIS A 145 12.86 -8.06 8.68
C HIS A 145 13.08 -8.60 7.26
N LEU A 146 12.30 -8.19 6.26
CA LEU A 146 12.47 -8.62 4.87
C LEU A 146 13.83 -8.20 4.30
N ILE A 147 14.28 -6.97 4.60
CA ILE A 147 15.60 -6.50 4.19
C ILE A 147 16.70 -7.32 4.87
N ALA A 148 16.57 -7.60 6.17
CA ALA A 148 17.55 -8.40 6.92
C ALA A 148 17.62 -9.85 6.41
N MET A 149 16.51 -10.43 5.95
CA MET A 149 16.52 -11.77 5.34
C MET A 149 17.33 -11.78 4.03
N GLU A 150 17.20 -10.78 3.17
CA GLU A 150 18.03 -10.66 1.96
C GLU A 150 19.51 -10.48 2.31
N GLU A 151 19.81 -9.68 3.32
CA GLU A 151 21.17 -9.50 3.84
C GLU A 151 21.79 -10.84 4.31
N GLU A 152 21.03 -11.65 5.04
CA GLU A 152 21.48 -12.97 5.48
C GLU A 152 21.72 -13.96 4.33
N HIS A 153 20.89 -13.91 3.27
CA HIS A 153 21.12 -14.70 2.07
C HIS A 153 22.42 -14.28 1.36
N ALA A 154 22.66 -12.98 1.22
CA ALA A 154 23.88 -12.45 0.60
C ALA A 154 25.13 -12.84 1.40
N LYS A 155 25.11 -12.74 2.74
CA LYS A 155 26.21 -13.17 3.62
C LYS A 155 26.55 -14.65 3.48
N LYS A 156 25.59 -15.49 3.10
CA LYS A 156 25.77 -16.92 2.80
C LYS A 156 26.23 -17.19 1.36
N GLY A 157 26.53 -16.15 0.58
CA GLY A 157 26.89 -16.24 -0.83
C GLY A 157 25.74 -16.64 -1.75
N GLN A 158 24.50 -16.50 -1.30
CA GLN A 158 23.31 -16.79 -2.07
C GLN A 158 22.87 -15.53 -2.85
N LYS A 159 22.12 -15.73 -3.92
CA LYS A 159 21.50 -14.63 -4.65
C LYS A 159 20.51 -13.89 -3.73
N ALA A 160 20.63 -12.57 -3.67
CA ALA A 160 19.75 -11.69 -2.92
C ALA A 160 19.42 -10.45 -3.74
N HIS A 161 18.15 -10.03 -3.78
CA HIS A 161 17.71 -8.92 -4.61
C HIS A 161 16.46 -8.25 -4.04
N ILE A 162 16.51 -6.94 -3.92
CA ILE A 162 15.39 -6.09 -3.52
C ILE A 162 15.07 -5.15 -4.69
N ILE A 163 13.78 -5.05 -5.05
CA ILE A 163 13.28 -3.98 -5.91
C ILE A 163 12.19 -3.24 -5.12
N ALA A 164 12.29 -1.92 -5.00
CA ALA A 164 11.28 -1.14 -4.31
C ALA A 164 10.89 0.11 -5.10
N LYS A 165 9.61 0.18 -5.48
CA LYS A 165 8.99 1.32 -6.14
C LYS A 165 8.11 2.06 -5.18
N MET A 166 8.32 3.36 -5.02
CA MET A 166 7.54 4.22 -4.14
C MET A 166 7.66 5.70 -4.51
N ASN A 167 6.90 6.56 -3.83
CA ASN A 167 7.01 7.98 -4.09
C ASN A 167 8.20 8.62 -3.37
N SER A 168 8.50 8.22 -2.14
CA SER A 168 9.58 8.83 -1.35
C SER A 168 10.22 7.84 -0.38
N LEU A 169 11.51 7.99 -0.18
CA LEU A 169 12.35 7.22 0.75
C LEU A 169 13.09 8.19 1.69
N CYS A 170 12.66 8.26 2.96
CA CYS A 170 13.26 9.16 3.97
C CYS A 170 13.35 8.50 5.36
N ASP A 171 12.84 7.28 5.56
CA ASP A 171 12.93 6.62 6.86
C ASP A 171 14.39 6.23 7.14
N ARG A 172 14.91 6.70 8.28
CA ARG A 172 16.31 6.54 8.65
C ARG A 172 16.69 5.08 8.86
N ASP A 173 15.82 4.31 9.49
CA ASP A 173 16.14 2.93 9.86
C ASP A 173 16.08 2.02 8.63
N ILE A 174 15.11 2.25 7.74
CA ILE A 174 15.03 1.56 6.44
C ILE A 174 16.28 1.89 5.59
N ILE A 175 16.70 3.15 5.52
CA ILE A 175 17.91 3.55 4.76
C ILE A 175 19.15 2.87 5.34
N ALA A 176 19.28 2.82 6.66
CA ALA A 176 20.39 2.15 7.31
C ALA A 176 20.40 0.64 7.00
N ALA A 177 19.24 -0.02 7.04
CA ALA A 177 19.09 -1.43 6.69
C ALA A 177 19.45 -1.70 5.21
N LEU A 178 19.03 -0.82 4.28
CA LEU A 178 19.40 -0.94 2.86
C LEU A 178 20.91 -0.78 2.64
N TYR A 179 21.58 0.11 3.37
CA TYR A 179 23.03 0.24 3.33
C TYR A 179 23.73 -1.03 3.85
N SER A 180 23.26 -1.58 4.98
CA SER A 180 23.80 -2.85 5.52
C SER A 180 23.65 -4.00 4.53
N ALA A 181 22.46 -4.14 3.95
CA ALA A 181 22.18 -5.16 2.94
C ALA A 181 23.05 -4.98 1.67
N SER A 182 23.23 -3.75 1.20
CA SER A 182 24.11 -3.46 0.07
C SER A 182 25.57 -3.81 0.37
N ALA A 183 26.08 -3.44 1.55
CA ALA A 183 27.42 -3.80 2.00
C ALA A 183 27.64 -5.32 2.08
N ALA A 184 26.58 -6.09 2.37
CA ALA A 184 26.60 -7.54 2.36
C ALA A 184 26.52 -8.17 0.95
N GLY A 185 26.29 -7.36 -0.10
CA GLY A 185 26.22 -7.82 -1.49
C GLY A 185 24.82 -7.98 -2.05
N VAL A 186 23.76 -7.53 -1.36
CA VAL A 186 22.41 -7.53 -1.88
C VAL A 186 22.30 -6.54 -3.03
N LYS A 187 21.81 -6.99 -4.20
CA LYS A 187 21.43 -6.08 -5.29
C LYS A 187 20.15 -5.34 -4.91
N ILE A 188 20.15 -4.00 -4.99
CA ILE A 188 19.01 -3.16 -4.62
C ILE A 188 18.70 -2.19 -5.75
N ASP A 189 17.50 -2.28 -6.31
CA ASP A 189 17.02 -1.41 -7.36
C ASP A 189 15.82 -0.59 -6.84
N LEU A 190 15.97 0.73 -6.78
CA LEU A 190 14.96 1.64 -6.24
C LEU A 190 14.38 2.52 -7.36
N ILE A 191 13.05 2.60 -7.43
CA ILE A 191 12.30 3.50 -8.31
C ILE A 191 11.60 4.53 -7.43
N ILE A 192 12.19 5.72 -7.30
CA ILE A 192 11.74 6.79 -6.39
C ILE A 192 11.44 8.03 -7.20
N ARG A 193 10.17 8.44 -7.29
CA ARG A 193 9.80 9.61 -8.09
C ARG A 193 9.89 10.96 -7.38
N GLY A 194 9.97 10.97 -6.06
CA GLY A 194 10.01 12.16 -5.21
C GLY A 194 11.27 12.23 -4.36
N ILE A 195 11.10 12.52 -3.08
CA ILE A 195 12.22 12.68 -2.14
C ILE A 195 12.95 11.36 -1.93
N CYS A 196 14.27 11.36 -2.13
CA CYS A 196 15.14 10.23 -1.79
C CYS A 196 16.28 10.74 -0.90
N CYS A 197 16.32 10.31 0.36
CA CYS A 197 17.38 10.66 1.31
C CYS A 197 18.54 9.65 1.33
N LEU A 198 18.49 8.62 0.46
CA LEU A 198 19.54 7.64 0.30
C LEU A 198 20.55 8.12 -0.74
N LYS A 199 21.85 8.03 -0.43
CA LYS A 199 22.96 8.34 -1.34
C LYS A 199 23.53 7.06 -1.92
N VAL A 200 23.64 6.96 -3.24
CA VAL A 200 24.20 5.83 -3.98
C VAL A 200 25.68 6.00 -4.28
N GLY A 201 26.35 4.91 -4.66
CA GLY A 201 27.72 4.91 -5.19
C GLY A 201 28.79 5.17 -4.13
N ILE A 202 28.52 4.93 -2.85
CA ILE A 202 29.53 4.99 -1.79
C ILE A 202 30.19 3.61 -1.70
N PRO A 203 31.53 3.50 -1.98
CA PRO A 203 32.24 2.23 -1.90
C PRO A 203 32.09 1.55 -0.53
N GLY A 204 31.81 0.26 -0.54
CA GLY A 204 31.60 -0.56 0.68
C GLY A 204 30.28 -0.28 1.42
N VAL A 205 29.43 0.63 0.94
CA VAL A 205 28.18 1.01 1.58
C VAL A 205 26.98 0.90 0.65
N SER A 206 27.01 1.61 -0.48
CA SER A 206 25.85 1.68 -1.39
C SER A 206 26.19 1.43 -2.86
N GLU A 207 27.29 0.73 -3.12
CA GLU A 207 27.73 0.38 -4.48
C GLU A 207 26.77 -0.58 -5.20
N ASN A 208 26.01 -1.39 -4.44
CA ASN A 208 25.03 -2.32 -4.98
C ASN A 208 23.60 -1.73 -5.03
N ILE A 209 23.45 -0.43 -4.77
CA ILE A 209 22.16 0.27 -4.83
C ILE A 209 22.10 1.12 -6.09
N THR A 210 21.04 0.95 -6.88
CA THR A 210 20.68 1.87 -7.97
C THR A 210 19.41 2.61 -7.62
N VAL A 211 19.31 3.88 -7.98
CA VAL A 211 18.12 4.71 -7.83
C VAL A 211 17.77 5.34 -9.15
N ARG A 212 16.51 5.23 -9.55
CA ARG A 212 15.97 5.91 -10.72
C ARG A 212 14.62 6.56 -10.43
N SER A 213 14.24 7.51 -11.27
CA SER A 213 12.94 8.16 -11.20
C SER A 213 12.30 8.10 -12.59
N ILE A 214 11.06 7.64 -12.66
CA ILE A 214 10.31 7.61 -13.92
C ILE A 214 9.53 8.91 -14.05
N VAL A 215 9.77 9.65 -15.12
CA VAL A 215 9.10 10.92 -15.45
C VAL A 215 8.43 10.77 -16.82
N GLY A 216 7.12 10.70 -16.84
CA GLY A 216 6.32 10.53 -18.06
C GLY A 216 5.08 11.40 -18.08
N ASN A 217 4.11 11.03 -18.92
CA ASN A 217 2.82 11.70 -19.02
C ASN A 217 1.94 11.43 -17.80
N PHE A 218 2.15 10.30 -17.13
CA PHE A 218 1.42 9.90 -15.94
C PHE A 218 2.28 9.99 -14.70
N LEU A 219 1.63 10.19 -13.56
CA LEU A 219 2.29 10.16 -12.26
C LEU A 219 2.45 8.71 -11.80
N GLU A 220 3.69 8.26 -11.66
CA GLU A 220 4.04 6.92 -11.20
C GLU A 220 3.76 6.79 -9.69
N HIS A 221 2.52 6.44 -9.33
CA HIS A 221 2.04 6.51 -7.94
C HIS A 221 2.01 5.15 -7.23
N ALA A 222 1.98 4.04 -7.96
CA ALA A 222 1.96 2.72 -7.37
C ALA A 222 3.18 2.46 -6.48
N ARG A 223 2.98 1.73 -5.36
CA ARG A 223 4.05 1.20 -4.52
C ARG A 223 4.08 -0.29 -4.68
N ILE A 224 5.27 -0.80 -5.05
CA ILE A 224 5.52 -2.21 -5.29
C ILE A 224 6.85 -2.56 -4.65
N PHE A 225 6.89 -3.67 -3.92
CA PHE A 225 8.08 -4.15 -3.23
C PHE A 225 8.32 -5.61 -3.61
N TYR A 226 9.54 -5.93 -4.00
CA TYR A 226 9.97 -7.28 -4.34
C TYR A 226 11.17 -7.66 -3.50
N PHE A 227 11.14 -8.89 -3.00
CA PHE A 227 12.24 -9.54 -2.29
C PHE A 227 12.46 -10.93 -2.90
N TYR A 228 13.71 -11.29 -3.17
CA TYR A 228 14.06 -12.57 -3.79
C TYR A 228 13.85 -13.77 -2.85
N SER A 229 14.01 -13.55 -1.55
CA SER A 229 13.70 -14.50 -0.46
C SER A 229 14.25 -15.93 -0.71
N GLY A 230 15.52 -16.02 -1.14
CA GLY A 230 16.16 -17.31 -1.40
C GLY A 230 15.53 -18.12 -2.54
N GLY A 231 14.85 -17.46 -3.49
CA GLY A 231 14.13 -18.08 -4.62
C GLY A 231 12.61 -18.22 -4.40
N ASN A 232 12.13 -17.91 -3.21
CA ASN A 232 10.71 -17.84 -2.86
C ASN A 232 10.18 -16.41 -3.07
N GLU A 233 10.26 -15.91 -4.27
CA GLU A 233 9.99 -14.50 -4.63
C GLU A 233 8.71 -13.95 -3.98
N GLU A 234 8.87 -12.94 -3.14
CA GLU A 234 7.77 -12.23 -2.49
C GLU A 234 7.53 -10.87 -3.17
N VAL A 235 6.29 -10.63 -3.57
CA VAL A 235 5.85 -9.38 -4.18
C VAL A 235 4.74 -8.78 -3.33
N PHE A 236 4.89 -7.50 -3.01
CA PHE A 236 3.89 -6.75 -2.24
C PHE A 236 3.50 -5.48 -2.99
N MET A 237 2.25 -5.05 -2.81
CA MET A 237 1.77 -3.74 -3.22
C MET A 237 1.12 -3.03 -2.03
N GLY A 238 1.02 -1.70 -2.11
CA GLY A 238 0.36 -1.00 -1.01
C GLY A 238 0.28 0.52 -1.12
N SER A 239 -0.13 1.14 -0.02
CA SER A 239 -0.36 2.58 0.07
C SER A 239 0.81 3.35 0.67
N ALA A 240 1.78 2.68 1.27
CA ALA A 240 2.85 3.27 2.06
C ALA A 240 4.12 3.57 1.24
N ASP A 241 4.71 4.73 1.48
CA ASP A 241 6.10 5.03 1.17
C ASP A 241 6.99 4.68 2.39
N TRP A 242 8.29 4.51 2.19
CA TRP A 242 9.24 4.36 3.30
C TRP A 242 9.62 5.72 3.88
N MET A 243 8.62 6.33 4.52
CA MET A 243 8.73 7.61 5.21
C MET A 243 8.22 7.47 6.66
N PRO A 244 8.80 8.17 7.65
CA PRO A 244 8.34 8.11 9.04
C PRO A 244 6.83 8.37 9.19
N ARG A 245 6.30 9.34 8.44
CA ARG A 245 4.86 9.65 8.50
C ARG A 245 3.96 8.49 8.02
N ASN A 246 4.41 7.70 7.03
CA ASN A 246 3.65 6.54 6.53
C ASN A 246 3.77 5.35 7.47
N LEU A 247 4.98 5.13 7.99
CA LEU A 247 5.28 3.95 8.81
C LEU A 247 4.80 4.10 10.26
N GLU A 248 4.70 5.34 10.79
CA GLU A 248 4.49 5.59 12.22
C GLU A 248 3.25 6.46 12.55
N LYS A 249 2.73 7.25 11.59
CA LYS A 249 1.67 8.25 11.86
C LYS A 249 0.46 8.15 10.95
N ARG A 250 0.37 7.07 10.18
CA ARG A 250 -0.75 6.79 9.28
C ARG A 250 -1.20 5.36 9.39
N VAL A 251 -2.47 5.13 9.11
CA VAL A 251 -2.96 3.80 8.81
C VAL A 251 -2.70 3.56 7.32
N GLU A 252 -1.76 2.68 7.05
CA GLU A 252 -1.37 2.23 5.71
C GLU A 252 -1.51 0.72 5.62
N ILE A 253 -1.71 0.21 4.42
CA ILE A 253 -1.78 -1.23 4.16
C ILE A 253 -0.84 -1.58 3.03
N VAL A 254 -0.06 -2.63 3.23
CA VAL A 254 0.71 -3.35 2.23
C VAL A 254 0.23 -4.80 2.23
N PHE A 255 0.07 -5.38 1.06
CA PHE A 255 -0.52 -6.70 0.88
C PHE A 255 0.30 -7.54 -0.11
N PRO A 256 0.39 -8.87 0.11
CA PRO A 256 1.12 -9.77 -0.77
C PRO A 256 0.34 -10.02 -2.06
N VAL A 257 1.07 -10.23 -3.15
CA VAL A 257 0.56 -10.75 -4.42
C VAL A 257 0.94 -12.22 -4.49
N GLU A 258 -0.01 -13.10 -4.16
CA GLU A 258 0.25 -14.54 -4.01
C GLU A 258 -0.05 -15.36 -5.28
N ASP A 259 -0.95 -14.88 -6.14
CA ASP A 259 -1.23 -15.53 -7.41
C ASP A 259 -0.04 -15.38 -8.36
N GLU A 260 0.47 -16.50 -8.87
CA GLU A 260 1.68 -16.53 -9.68
C GLU A 260 1.52 -15.80 -11.04
N GLN A 261 0.31 -15.78 -11.61
CA GLN A 261 0.06 -15.05 -12.85
C GLN A 261 0.05 -13.55 -12.60
N ILE A 262 -0.65 -13.09 -11.57
CA ILE A 262 -0.71 -11.68 -11.17
C ILE A 262 0.69 -11.20 -10.72
N LYS A 263 1.44 -12.04 -10.00
CA LYS A 263 2.83 -11.75 -9.62
C LYS A 263 3.69 -11.46 -10.84
N LYS A 264 3.60 -12.29 -11.90
CA LYS A 264 4.32 -12.06 -13.16
C LYS A 264 3.93 -10.75 -13.83
N GLU A 265 2.65 -10.38 -13.82
CA GLU A 265 2.18 -9.09 -14.36
C GLU A 265 2.75 -7.91 -13.59
N VAL A 266 2.76 -7.97 -12.26
CA VAL A 266 3.34 -6.93 -11.41
C VAL A 266 4.85 -6.82 -11.61
N MET A 267 5.54 -7.95 -11.70
CA MET A 267 6.98 -7.98 -12.01
C MET A 267 7.29 -7.44 -13.40
N HIS A 268 6.42 -7.68 -14.37
CA HIS A 268 6.56 -7.12 -15.71
C HIS A 268 6.46 -5.58 -15.72
N ILE A 269 5.58 -5.01 -14.89
CA ILE A 269 5.51 -3.54 -14.71
C ILE A 269 6.87 -3.00 -14.21
N LEU A 270 7.44 -3.64 -13.18
CA LEU A 270 8.76 -3.24 -12.66
C LEU A 270 9.86 -3.42 -13.71
N ASP A 271 9.86 -4.51 -14.47
CA ASP A 271 10.86 -4.79 -15.51
C ASP A 271 10.84 -3.72 -16.61
N ILE A 272 9.66 -3.31 -17.09
CA ILE A 272 9.52 -2.22 -18.05
C ILE A 272 10.11 -0.93 -17.50
N GLN A 273 9.77 -0.58 -16.27
CA GLN A 273 10.25 0.67 -15.64
C GLN A 273 11.76 0.63 -15.36
N MET A 274 12.29 -0.55 -15.03
CA MET A 274 13.74 -0.75 -14.87
C MET A 274 14.52 -0.62 -16.18
N LYS A 275 13.87 -0.86 -17.31
CA LYS A 275 14.46 -0.74 -18.66
C LYS A 275 14.30 0.66 -19.28
N ASP A 276 13.54 1.56 -18.65
CA ASP A 276 13.39 2.93 -19.14
C ASP A 276 14.76 3.63 -19.12
N ASN A 277 15.20 4.08 -20.28
CA ASN A 277 16.45 4.78 -20.50
C ASN A 277 16.26 6.11 -21.23
N VAL A 278 15.01 6.59 -21.34
CA VAL A 278 14.67 7.82 -22.07
C VAL A 278 14.51 8.99 -21.13
N LYS A 279 13.79 8.77 -20.01
CA LYS A 279 13.50 9.82 -19.03
C LYS A 279 13.67 9.32 -17.57
N ALA A 280 14.28 8.16 -17.38
CA ALA A 280 14.57 7.64 -16.05
C ALA A 280 15.88 8.20 -15.49
#